data_7fd86e1d58cd1cca2631a49134657703
#
_entry.id   7fd86e1d58cd1cca2631a49134657703
#
_cell.length_a   1.000
_cell.length_b   1.000
_cell.length_c   1.000
_cell.angle_alpha   90.00
_cell.angle_beta   90.00
_cell.angle_gamma   90.00
#
_symmetry.space_group_name_H-M   'P 1'
#
loop_
_entity.id
_entity.type
_entity.pdbx_description
1 polymer ?
#
loop_
_entity_poly.entity_id
_entity_poly.type
_entity_poly.pdbx_seq_one_letter_code
_entity_poly.pdbx_strand_id
1 'polypeptide(L)'
;MLTHVRDTLTKLIRTFIWGRNVTPRLALDTLQTKRETGGIELLNLKNRNEAIKLVWLREYLRAKPTRPTWAKFTDALINDLAQQKFNQRQDKTRSCKNGTYQRKEKGQRN
;
A
#
# COMPACT_ATOMS: atom_id res chain seq x y z
N MET A 1 -5.21 -3.25 -2.25
CA MET A 1 -6.01 -2.74 -3.39
C MET A 1 -5.57 -1.31 -3.69
N LEU A 2 -5.31 -1.02 -4.93
CA LEU A 2 -4.96 0.33 -5.37
C LEU A 2 -6.14 1.28 -5.15
N THR A 3 -5.87 2.52 -4.74
CA THR A 3 -6.92 3.53 -4.50
C THR A 3 -7.80 3.76 -5.72
N HIS A 4 -7.19 3.84 -6.90
CA HIS A 4 -7.90 3.99 -8.18
C HIS A 4 -8.94 2.86 -8.42
N VAL A 5 -8.58 1.61 -8.17
CA VAL A 5 -9.49 0.46 -8.34
C VAL A 5 -10.66 0.55 -7.37
N ARG A 6 -10.39 0.88 -6.11
CA ARG A 6 -11.42 1.08 -5.09
C ARG A 6 -12.39 2.20 -5.48
N ASP A 7 -11.86 3.33 -5.95
CA ASP A 7 -12.67 4.48 -6.33
C ASP A 7 -13.53 4.18 -7.55
N THR A 8 -13.00 3.43 -8.52
CA THR A 8 -13.75 2.95 -9.69
C THR A 8 -14.88 2.01 -9.27
N LEU A 9 -14.62 1.04 -8.39
CA LEU A 9 -15.64 0.13 -7.86
C LEU A 9 -16.71 0.90 -7.08
N THR A 10 -16.33 1.87 -6.27
CA THR A 10 -17.28 2.73 -5.53
C THR A 10 -18.18 3.51 -6.48
N LYS A 11 -17.64 4.04 -7.58
CA LYS A 11 -18.43 4.72 -8.63
C LYS A 11 -19.42 3.76 -9.30
N LEU A 12 -18.98 2.55 -9.64
CA LEU A 12 -19.85 1.53 -10.24
C LEU A 12 -20.99 1.14 -9.30
N ILE A 13 -20.72 0.94 -8.01
CA ILE A 13 -21.72 0.65 -6.99
C ILE A 13 -22.75 1.78 -6.91
N ARG A 14 -22.31 3.04 -6.85
CA ARG A 14 -23.19 4.21 -6.84
C ARG A 14 -24.07 4.26 -8.09
N THR A 15 -23.47 4.06 -9.27
CA THR A 15 -24.19 4.03 -10.54
C THR A 15 -25.21 2.91 -10.60
N PHE A 16 -24.89 1.75 -10.04
CA PHE A 16 -25.82 0.62 -9.97
C PHE A 16 -27.02 0.90 -9.07
N ILE A 17 -26.78 1.47 -7.88
CA ILE A 17 -27.84 1.74 -6.91
C ILE A 17 -28.76 2.89 -7.36
N TRP A 18 -28.19 3.98 -7.87
CA TRP A 18 -28.92 5.23 -8.16
C TRP A 18 -29.20 5.46 -9.64
N GLY A 19 -28.59 4.71 -10.54
CA GLY A 19 -28.60 4.98 -11.98
C GLY A 19 -27.57 6.04 -12.40
N ARG A 20 -27.34 6.15 -13.71
CA ARG A 20 -26.26 6.96 -14.27
C ARG A 20 -26.41 8.48 -14.06
N ASN A 21 -27.62 8.97 -14.06
CA ASN A 21 -27.90 10.43 -14.08
C ASN A 21 -28.68 10.91 -12.86
N VAL A 22 -28.66 10.14 -11.78
CA VAL A 22 -29.41 10.48 -10.57
C VAL A 22 -28.44 10.88 -9.46
N THR A 23 -28.71 12.02 -8.83
CA THR A 23 -27.97 12.44 -7.63
C THR A 23 -28.26 11.49 -6.48
N PRO A 24 -27.23 10.99 -5.77
CA PRO A 24 -27.42 10.12 -4.63
C PRO A 24 -28.27 10.80 -3.54
N ARG A 25 -29.37 10.18 -3.14
CA ARG A 25 -30.26 10.71 -2.09
C ARG A 25 -29.74 10.42 -0.67
N LEU A 26 -28.94 9.38 -0.53
CA LEU A 26 -28.35 8.96 0.74
C LEU A 26 -26.83 8.86 0.64
N ALA A 27 -26.15 9.15 1.73
CA ALA A 27 -24.72 8.95 1.81
C ALA A 27 -24.38 7.46 1.71
N LEU A 28 -23.23 7.13 1.10
CA LEU A 28 -22.77 5.74 0.97
C LEU A 28 -22.60 5.09 2.35
N ASP A 29 -22.13 5.86 3.34
CA ASP A 29 -21.93 5.38 4.70
C ASP A 29 -23.25 4.92 5.36
N THR A 30 -24.35 5.64 5.09
CA THR A 30 -25.71 5.24 5.56
C THR A 30 -26.12 3.89 4.94
N LEU A 31 -25.80 3.65 3.67
CA LEU A 31 -26.13 2.39 3.01
C LEU A 31 -25.31 1.21 3.57
N GLN A 32 -24.14 1.48 4.16
CA GLN A 32 -23.26 0.47 4.77
C GLN A 32 -23.70 0.11 6.20
N THR A 33 -24.63 0.84 6.81
CA THR A 33 -25.16 0.54 8.13
C THR A 33 -26.10 -0.67 8.10
N LYS A 34 -26.43 -1.21 9.28
CA LYS A 34 -27.38 -2.32 9.43
C LYS A 34 -28.77 -1.93 8.97
N ARG A 35 -29.57 -2.91 8.56
CA ARG A 35 -30.96 -2.71 8.13
C ARG A 35 -31.83 -2.10 9.22
N GLU A 36 -31.59 -2.44 10.48
CA GLU A 36 -32.27 -1.89 11.64
C GLU A 36 -32.13 -0.38 11.78
N THR A 37 -31.03 0.18 11.27
CA THR A 37 -30.70 1.61 11.29
C THR A 37 -30.97 2.31 9.94
N GLY A 38 -31.71 1.66 9.05
CA GLY A 38 -32.07 2.19 7.73
C GLY A 38 -31.06 1.97 6.62
N GLY A 39 -30.01 1.17 6.85
CA GLY A 39 -29.04 0.76 5.84
C GLY A 39 -29.47 -0.47 5.06
N ILE A 40 -28.68 -0.85 4.09
CA ILE A 40 -28.84 -2.09 3.31
C ILE A 40 -27.67 -3.05 3.51
N GLU A 41 -26.84 -2.80 4.52
CA GLU A 41 -25.62 -3.59 4.80
C GLU A 41 -24.66 -3.66 3.62
N LEU A 42 -24.57 -2.59 2.86
CA LEU A 42 -23.69 -2.51 1.72
C LEU A 42 -22.23 -2.73 2.15
N LEU A 43 -21.53 -3.60 1.45
CA LEU A 43 -20.15 -3.93 1.76
C LEU A 43 -19.22 -2.71 1.70
N ASN A 44 -18.55 -2.40 2.79
CA ASN A 44 -17.49 -1.39 2.81
C ASN A 44 -16.20 -1.98 2.23
N LEU A 45 -15.87 -1.59 1.00
CA LEU A 45 -14.68 -2.09 0.29
C LEU A 45 -13.38 -1.78 0.99
N LYS A 46 -13.27 -0.62 1.66
CA LYS A 46 -12.08 -0.25 2.42
C LYS A 46 -11.87 -1.20 3.60
N ASN A 47 -12.89 -1.36 4.43
CA ASN A 47 -12.81 -2.22 5.61
C ASN A 47 -12.55 -3.69 5.23
N ARG A 48 -13.21 -4.17 4.17
CA ARG A 48 -12.97 -5.52 3.68
C ARG A 48 -11.53 -5.70 3.19
N ASN A 49 -10.99 -4.74 2.45
CA ASN A 49 -9.61 -4.81 1.98
C ASN A 49 -8.60 -4.82 3.14
N GLU A 50 -8.84 -4.00 4.17
CA GLU A 50 -8.00 -4.02 5.38
C GLU A 50 -8.12 -5.36 6.14
N ALA A 51 -9.32 -5.91 6.27
CA ALA A 51 -9.52 -7.22 6.89
C ALA A 51 -8.78 -8.34 6.14
N ILE A 52 -8.81 -8.33 4.79
CA ILE A 52 -8.05 -9.28 3.97
C ILE A 52 -6.55 -9.15 4.22
N LYS A 53 -6.01 -7.93 4.28
CA LYS A 53 -4.59 -7.71 4.59
C LYS A 53 -4.20 -8.27 5.95
N LEU A 54 -5.05 -8.09 6.96
CA LEU A 54 -4.82 -8.63 8.30
C LEU A 54 -4.84 -10.16 8.32
N VAL A 55 -5.74 -10.79 7.57
CA VAL A 55 -5.76 -12.26 7.41
C VAL A 55 -4.46 -12.75 6.77
N TRP A 56 -3.99 -12.11 5.68
CA TRP A 56 -2.72 -12.46 5.04
C TRP A 56 -1.53 -12.29 5.98
N LEU A 57 -1.48 -11.18 6.73
CA LEU A 57 -0.44 -10.94 7.73
C LEU A 57 -0.45 -12.01 8.82
N ARG A 58 -1.62 -12.37 9.35
CA ARG A 58 -1.75 -13.45 10.34
C ARG A 58 -1.21 -14.77 9.81
N GLU A 59 -1.56 -15.14 8.59
CA GLU A 59 -1.07 -16.37 7.95
C GLU A 59 0.46 -16.34 7.72
N TYR A 60 0.99 -15.18 7.31
CA TYR A 60 2.43 -14.97 7.16
C TYR A 60 3.20 -15.16 8.46
N LEU A 61 2.65 -14.66 9.58
CA LEU A 61 3.28 -14.72 10.90
C LEU A 61 3.10 -16.08 11.62
N ARG A 62 2.39 -17.03 11.03
CA ARG A 62 2.25 -18.35 11.62
C ARG A 62 3.61 -19.04 11.84
N ALA A 63 3.74 -19.70 13.00
CA ALA A 63 4.93 -20.49 13.33
C ALA A 63 5.00 -21.78 12.50
N LYS A 64 6.19 -22.28 12.29
CA LYS A 64 6.40 -23.64 11.77
C LYS A 64 5.78 -24.68 12.74
N PRO A 65 5.15 -25.77 12.27
CA PRO A 65 5.08 -26.25 10.90
C PRO A 65 3.89 -25.74 10.08
N THR A 66 2.97 -24.99 10.65
CA THR A 66 1.70 -24.55 10.03
C THR A 66 1.85 -23.35 9.10
N ARG A 67 3.07 -22.88 8.90
CA ARG A 67 3.35 -21.72 8.06
C ARG A 67 3.14 -22.05 6.57
N PRO A 68 2.36 -21.24 5.82
CA PRO A 68 2.07 -21.50 4.43
C PRO A 68 3.34 -21.42 3.55
N THR A 69 3.39 -22.22 2.49
CA THR A 69 4.56 -22.28 1.58
C THR A 69 4.84 -20.93 0.90
N TRP A 70 3.81 -20.16 0.56
CA TRP A 70 3.97 -18.84 -0.06
C TRP A 70 4.74 -17.84 0.83
N ALA A 71 4.68 -18.00 2.15
CA ALA A 71 5.40 -17.14 3.08
C ALA A 71 6.93 -17.24 2.93
N LYS A 72 7.44 -18.39 2.48
CA LYS A 72 8.87 -18.58 2.20
C LYS A 72 9.32 -17.76 0.99
N PHE A 73 8.48 -17.70 -0.06
CA PHE A 73 8.77 -16.86 -1.21
C PHE A 73 8.70 -15.36 -0.84
N THR A 74 7.78 -14.99 0.01
CA THR A 74 7.68 -13.62 0.53
C THR A 74 8.93 -13.23 1.32
N ASP A 75 9.47 -14.12 2.16
CA ASP A 75 10.72 -13.88 2.89
C ASP A 75 11.90 -13.65 1.93
N ALA A 76 12.02 -14.46 0.88
CA ALA A 76 13.06 -14.28 -0.13
C ALA A 76 12.96 -12.92 -0.81
N LEU A 77 11.77 -12.52 -1.25
CA LEU A 77 11.54 -11.22 -1.87
C LEU A 77 11.84 -10.04 -0.93
N ILE A 78 11.46 -10.14 0.33
CA ILE A 78 11.73 -9.10 1.33
C ILE A 78 13.24 -8.98 1.57
N ASN A 79 13.96 -10.11 1.66
CA ASN A 79 15.40 -10.11 1.83
C ASN A 79 16.13 -9.47 0.63
N ASP A 80 15.73 -9.81 -0.59
CA ASP A 80 16.29 -9.19 -1.81
C ASP A 80 16.07 -7.68 -1.84
N LEU A 81 14.85 -7.22 -1.54
CA LEU A 81 14.54 -5.81 -1.48
C LEU A 81 15.30 -5.07 -0.37
N ALA A 82 15.50 -5.71 0.78
CA ALA A 82 16.28 -5.15 1.88
C ALA A 82 17.75 -5.01 1.48
N GLN A 83 18.34 -6.01 0.83
CA GLN A 83 19.72 -5.96 0.34
C GLN A 83 19.92 -4.88 -0.73
N GLN A 84 19.00 -4.76 -1.69
CA GLN A 84 19.05 -3.72 -2.71
C GLN A 84 19.04 -2.31 -2.10
N LYS A 85 18.15 -2.06 -1.13
CA LYS A 85 18.09 -0.77 -0.43
C LYS A 85 19.34 -0.49 0.40
N PHE A 86 19.94 -1.52 1.00
CA PHE A 86 21.17 -1.37 1.75
C PHE A 86 22.34 -0.99 0.85
N ASN A 87 22.50 -1.66 -0.30
CA ASN A 87 23.52 -1.37 -1.28
C ASN A 87 23.39 0.05 -1.86
N GLN A 88 22.17 0.48 -2.21
CA GLN A 88 21.92 1.85 -2.67
C GLN A 88 22.32 2.91 -1.64
N ARG A 89 22.12 2.64 -0.34
CA ARG A 89 22.54 3.57 0.72
C ARG A 89 24.05 3.66 0.82
N GLN A 90 24.77 2.54 0.66
CA GLN A 90 26.24 2.53 0.68
C GLN A 90 26.83 3.31 -0.50
N ASP A 91 26.29 3.13 -1.71
CA ASP A 91 26.74 3.86 -2.89
C ASP A 91 26.55 5.37 -2.74
N LYS A 92 25.41 5.79 -2.19
CA LYS A 92 25.12 7.19 -1.92
C LYS A 92 26.10 7.79 -0.89
N THR A 93 26.47 7.03 0.11
CA THR A 93 27.43 7.46 1.15
C THR A 93 28.87 7.53 0.60
N ARG A 94 29.25 6.62 -0.30
CA ARG A 94 30.54 6.64 -1.00
C ARG A 94 30.62 7.84 -1.95
N SER A 95 29.56 8.13 -2.69
CA SER A 95 29.51 9.27 -3.60
C SER A 95 29.67 10.61 -2.85
N CYS A 96 29.06 10.74 -1.67
CA CYS A 96 29.23 11.93 -0.84
C CYS A 96 30.64 12.10 -0.30
N LYS A 97 31.35 10.99 0.02
CA LYS A 97 32.73 11.06 0.51
C LYS A 97 33.74 11.44 -0.58
N ASN A 98 33.51 11.04 -1.81
CA ASN A 98 34.36 11.38 -2.96
C ASN A 98 34.14 12.80 -3.48
N GLY A 99 33.03 13.46 -3.15
CA GLY A 99 32.75 14.84 -3.55
C GLY A 99 33.44 15.92 -2.69
N THR A 100 34.07 15.54 -1.57
CA THR A 100 34.62 16.51 -0.62
C THR A 100 36.12 16.85 -0.85
N TYR A 101 36.79 16.18 -1.80
CA TYR A 101 38.22 16.37 -2.05
C TYR A 101 38.60 17.04 -3.36
N GLN A 102 37.72 17.85 -3.92
CA GLN A 102 38.08 18.73 -5.05
C GLN A 102 37.88 20.20 -4.71
N ARG A 103 38.49 20.65 -3.62
CA ARG A 103 38.79 22.07 -3.46
C ARG A 103 40.10 22.33 -4.21
N LYS A 104 40.00 22.77 -5.43
CA LYS A 104 41.11 23.28 -6.20
C LYS A 104 41.75 24.45 -5.46
N GLU A 105 42.97 24.26 -4.99
CA GLU A 105 43.92 25.30 -4.81
C GLU A 105 44.18 25.96 -6.20
N LYS A 106 43.54 27.05 -6.49
CA LYS A 106 44.00 27.96 -7.51
C LYS A 106 44.96 28.94 -6.86
N GLY A 107 46.22 28.65 -7.15
CA GLY A 107 47.39 29.33 -6.70
C GLY A 107 47.37 30.83 -6.97
N GLN A 108 47.94 31.50 -6.03
CA GLN A 108 48.63 32.78 -6.22
C GLN A 108 49.66 32.66 -7.35
N ARG A 109 49.56 33.51 -8.32
CA ARG A 109 50.71 33.99 -9.10
C ARG A 109 50.80 35.49 -8.93
N ASN A 110 51.98 35.88 -8.51
CA ASN A 110 52.49 37.23 -8.51
C ASN A 110 52.36 37.91 -9.88
#